data_2c067a567c1e7b294b36c23f83e923d5
#
_entry.id   2c067a567c1e7b294b36c23f83e923d5
#
_cell.length_a   1.000
_cell.length_b   1.000
_cell.length_c   1.000
_cell.angle_alpha   90.00
_cell.angle_beta   90.00
_cell.angle_gamma   90.00
#
_symmetry.space_group_name_H-M   'P 1'
#
loop_
_entity.id
_entity.type
_entity.pdbx_description
1 polymer ?
#
loop_
_entity_poly.entity_id
_entity_poly.type
_entity_poly.pdbx_seq_one_letter_code
_entity_poly.pdbx_strand_id
1 'polypeptide(L)'
;MKALMISEPRKIALIDCPRPEPKGDELLIRLAASGICGTDVHIFYGGFTATYPVVPGHEFAGVVTAVGPDCVRFAPGARVAVEPNIPCNNCPECLRGDHHFCRNMAVPGVNRPGGMAEYVLVNERSAFDIGDLPFVEGALVEPLSCVVHAVERLGVGLAEHVLVMGAGPIGVMMGRMIKARGAARIDYLERNPVRAARAAGLGLGAVYASPSEIADRLYDSVADATGVSTLVAEAANRLARPCGRVLVFGVPHMGSQIALDHFPVFRQEISLIASFTSLKNSMQAVDLMKSKTIRVDDIVSHQIKLSECPAYIGRMEAGDGDLGKVTVTDFGH
;
A
#
# COMPACT_ATOMS: atom_id res chain seq x y z
N MET A 1 1.11 14.98 23.56
CA MET A 1 1.51 13.78 22.82
C MET A 1 2.63 14.10 21.84
N LYS A 2 3.46 13.13 21.52
CA LYS A 2 4.47 13.28 20.48
C LYS A 2 3.89 12.95 19.09
N ALA A 3 4.33 13.70 18.08
CA ALA A 3 3.98 13.48 16.69
C ALA A 3 5.16 13.86 15.79
N LEU A 4 5.31 13.16 14.68
CA LEU A 4 6.23 13.55 13.63
C LEU A 4 5.51 14.51 12.69
N MET A 5 6.05 15.70 12.47
CA MET A 5 5.42 16.74 11.65
C MET A 5 6.28 17.08 10.45
N ILE A 6 5.71 17.00 9.25
CA ILE A 6 6.28 17.60 8.04
C ILE A 6 5.64 18.98 7.90
N SER A 7 6.40 20.05 8.20
CA SER A 7 5.93 21.43 8.15
C SER A 7 5.85 21.98 6.72
N GLU A 8 6.78 21.56 5.89
CA GLU A 8 6.90 21.82 4.45
C GLU A 8 7.83 20.77 3.82
N PRO A 9 7.92 20.66 2.50
CA PRO A 9 8.82 19.72 1.86
C PRO A 9 10.25 19.79 2.41
N ARG A 10 10.82 18.64 2.74
CA ARG A 10 12.17 18.44 3.32
C ARG A 10 12.36 18.99 4.74
N LYS A 11 11.28 19.37 5.43
CA LYS A 11 11.35 19.78 6.84
C LYS A 11 10.44 18.89 7.68
N ILE A 12 11.08 18.01 8.44
CA ILE A 12 10.42 17.05 9.33
C ILE A 12 11.00 17.17 10.74
N ALA A 13 10.14 17.16 11.75
CA ALA A 13 10.54 17.23 13.15
C ALA A 13 9.58 16.45 14.06
N LEU A 14 10.13 15.89 15.13
CA LEU A 14 9.34 15.38 16.24
C LEU A 14 8.89 16.57 17.09
N ILE A 15 7.59 16.70 17.32
CA ILE A 15 6.97 17.79 18.06
C ILE A 15 6.15 17.26 19.23
N ASP A 16 5.95 18.12 20.24
CA ASP A 16 4.94 17.94 21.27
C ASP A 16 3.69 18.74 20.90
N CYS A 17 2.54 18.09 20.89
CA CYS A 17 1.25 18.70 20.57
C CYS A 17 0.15 18.21 21.52
N PRO A 18 -0.98 18.93 21.64
CA PRO A 18 -2.11 18.48 22.44
C PRO A 18 -2.62 17.11 21.95
N ARG A 19 -3.02 16.25 22.89
CA ARG A 19 -3.76 15.03 22.56
C ARG A 19 -5.16 15.44 22.12
N PRO A 20 -5.63 14.97 20.94
CA PRO A 20 -6.96 15.33 20.45
C PRO A 20 -8.06 14.61 21.23
N GLU A 21 -9.27 15.17 21.18
CA GLU A 21 -10.47 14.59 21.78
C GLU A 21 -11.47 14.20 20.71
N PRO A 22 -12.05 12.97 20.75
CA PRO A 22 -12.98 12.49 19.76
C PRO A 22 -14.34 13.19 19.89
N LYS A 23 -14.95 13.53 18.74
CA LYS A 23 -16.27 14.15 18.62
C LYS A 23 -17.12 13.34 17.64
N GLY A 24 -18.44 13.46 17.75
CA GLY A 24 -19.35 12.78 16.82
C GLY A 24 -19.07 11.28 16.76
N ASP A 25 -18.79 10.78 15.57
CA ASP A 25 -18.46 9.38 15.28
C ASP A 25 -16.94 9.10 15.19
N GLU A 26 -16.10 9.92 15.84
CA GLU A 26 -14.65 9.73 15.84
C GLU A 26 -14.17 8.77 16.94
N LEU A 27 -13.16 8.00 16.60
CA LEU A 27 -12.38 7.16 17.51
C LEU A 27 -11.04 7.82 17.79
N LEU A 28 -10.62 7.86 19.07
CA LEU A 28 -9.25 8.15 19.43
C LEU A 28 -8.48 6.85 19.56
N ILE A 29 -7.53 6.63 18.68
CA ILE A 29 -6.71 5.42 18.64
C ILE A 29 -5.32 5.75 19.21
N ARG A 30 -4.88 5.00 20.22
CA ARG A 30 -3.48 4.96 20.63
C ARG A 30 -2.74 4.01 19.67
N LEU A 31 -1.74 4.53 18.98
CA LEU A 31 -1.00 3.80 17.96
C LEU A 31 -0.13 2.72 18.59
N ALA A 32 -0.10 1.55 17.97
CA ALA A 32 0.78 0.44 18.34
C ALA A 32 1.69 0.02 17.18
N ALA A 33 1.30 0.33 15.94
CA ALA A 33 2.13 0.14 14.76
C ALA A 33 1.76 1.14 13.67
N SER A 34 2.75 1.70 12.96
CA SER A 34 2.55 2.56 11.79
C SER A 34 3.63 2.29 10.74
N GLY A 35 3.22 1.85 9.55
CA GLY A 35 4.12 1.60 8.41
C GLY A 35 4.61 2.88 7.77
N ILE A 36 5.87 2.89 7.27
CA ILE A 36 6.37 3.91 6.37
C ILE A 36 6.11 3.43 4.92
N CYS A 37 5.45 4.27 4.14
CA CYS A 37 5.13 4.04 2.73
C CYS A 37 6.00 4.90 1.81
N GLY A 38 6.14 4.50 0.55
CA GLY A 38 6.72 5.35 -0.50
C GLY A 38 6.00 6.70 -0.65
N THR A 39 4.70 6.73 -0.38
CA THR A 39 3.91 7.98 -0.34
C THR A 39 4.41 8.96 0.71
N ASP A 40 4.81 8.50 1.90
CA ASP A 40 5.39 9.35 2.95
C ASP A 40 6.73 9.95 2.49
N VAL A 41 7.53 9.17 1.77
CA VAL A 41 8.78 9.64 1.14
C VAL A 41 8.46 10.73 0.11
N HIS A 42 7.50 10.47 -0.79
CA HIS A 42 7.09 11.47 -1.80
C HIS A 42 6.52 12.74 -1.17
N ILE A 43 5.73 12.65 -0.09
CA ILE A 43 5.24 13.81 0.67
C ILE A 43 6.43 14.58 1.25
N PHE A 44 7.37 13.90 1.90
CA PHE A 44 8.54 14.56 2.47
C PHE A 44 9.37 15.31 1.44
N TYR A 45 9.57 14.77 0.23
CA TYR A 45 10.32 15.41 -0.84
C TYR A 45 9.48 16.40 -1.71
N GLY A 46 8.18 16.50 -1.48
CA GLY A 46 7.28 17.40 -2.24
C GLY A 46 6.84 16.85 -3.60
N GLY A 47 7.00 15.55 -3.82
CA GLY A 47 6.60 14.84 -5.05
C GLY A 47 5.18 14.27 -5.03
N PHE A 48 4.40 14.55 -4.00
CA PHE A 48 3.01 14.11 -3.87
C PHE A 48 2.13 15.24 -3.33
N THR A 49 0.85 15.26 -3.73
CA THR A 49 -0.10 16.28 -3.27
C THR A 49 -0.46 16.02 -1.81
N ALA A 50 -0.02 16.90 -0.91
CA ALA A 50 -0.33 16.86 0.51
C ALA A 50 -0.68 18.25 1.05
N THR A 51 -1.34 18.33 2.19
CA THR A 51 -1.67 19.59 2.87
C THR A 51 -0.69 19.80 4.02
N TYR A 52 0.25 20.72 3.88
CA TYR A 52 1.22 21.05 4.92
C TYR A 52 0.69 22.12 5.86
N PRO A 53 1.02 22.09 7.19
CA PRO A 53 1.76 21.02 7.85
C PRO A 53 0.94 19.73 8.01
N VAL A 54 1.60 18.56 8.00
CA VAL A 54 0.93 17.25 8.13
C VAL A 54 1.73 16.31 9.05
N VAL A 55 1.03 15.55 9.86
CA VAL A 55 1.57 14.34 10.51
C VAL A 55 1.41 13.20 9.50
N PRO A 56 2.50 12.60 8.98
CA PRO A 56 2.41 11.54 7.98
C PRO A 56 1.98 10.20 8.57
N GLY A 57 1.97 9.16 7.73
CA GLY A 57 1.60 7.80 8.09
C GLY A 57 0.12 7.51 7.86
N HIS A 58 -0.17 6.63 6.91
CA HIS A 58 -1.52 6.22 6.52
C HIS A 58 -1.73 4.71 6.64
N GLU A 59 -0.72 3.96 7.05
CA GLU A 59 -0.75 2.51 7.27
C GLU A 59 -0.59 2.23 8.77
N PHE A 60 -1.66 2.13 9.54
CA PHE A 60 -1.53 2.04 10.99
C PHE A 60 -2.59 1.19 11.67
N ALA A 61 -2.23 0.69 12.87
CA ALA A 61 -3.09 -0.06 13.75
C ALA A 61 -2.84 0.33 15.22
N GLY A 62 -3.84 0.15 16.06
CA GLY A 62 -3.75 0.48 17.47
C GLY A 62 -4.97 0.09 18.28
N VAL A 63 -5.07 0.67 19.48
CA VAL A 63 -6.15 0.42 20.43
C VAL A 63 -7.02 1.68 20.55
N VAL A 64 -8.32 1.52 20.42
CA VAL A 64 -9.29 2.59 20.71
C VAL A 64 -9.21 2.93 22.20
N THR A 65 -8.96 4.20 22.54
CA THR A 65 -8.84 4.65 23.93
C THR A 65 -10.00 5.56 24.37
N ALA A 66 -10.65 6.20 23.42
CA ALA A 66 -11.87 6.98 23.65
C ALA A 66 -12.69 7.02 22.36
N VAL A 67 -13.98 7.26 22.48
CA VAL A 67 -14.94 7.34 21.38
C VAL A 67 -15.78 8.60 21.52
N GLY A 68 -16.18 9.18 20.39
CA GLY A 68 -17.15 10.27 20.38
C GLY A 68 -18.58 9.77 20.70
N PRO A 69 -19.50 10.70 21.03
CA PRO A 69 -20.83 10.34 21.52
C PRO A 69 -21.72 9.61 20.51
N ASP A 70 -21.44 9.73 19.22
CA ASP A 70 -22.23 9.11 18.14
C ASP A 70 -21.64 7.78 17.66
N CYS A 71 -20.54 7.29 18.26
CA CYS A 71 -19.96 6.00 17.94
C CYS A 71 -20.85 4.85 18.41
N VAL A 72 -21.06 3.88 17.55
CA VAL A 72 -21.90 2.70 17.82
C VAL A 72 -21.19 1.35 17.54
N ARG A 73 -20.07 1.39 16.82
CA ARG A 73 -19.37 0.16 16.38
C ARG A 73 -18.25 -0.28 17.29
N PHE A 74 -17.60 0.66 17.96
CA PHE A 74 -16.43 0.37 18.77
C PHE A 74 -16.53 0.97 20.18
N ALA A 75 -15.84 0.33 21.12
CA ALA A 75 -15.66 0.80 22.49
C ALA A 75 -14.16 0.89 22.81
N PRO A 76 -13.77 1.62 23.87
CA PRO A 76 -12.41 1.60 24.38
C PRO A 76 -11.92 0.17 24.63
N GLY A 77 -10.68 -0.12 24.23
CA GLY A 77 -10.09 -1.45 24.25
C GLY A 77 -10.14 -2.20 22.91
N ALA A 78 -10.97 -1.78 21.96
CA ALA A 78 -11.02 -2.40 20.63
C ALA A 78 -9.68 -2.27 19.89
N ARG A 79 -9.25 -3.34 19.23
CA ARG A 79 -8.02 -3.43 18.44
C ARG A 79 -8.37 -3.22 16.98
N VAL A 80 -7.84 -2.18 16.37
CA VAL A 80 -8.25 -1.78 15.02
C VAL A 80 -7.08 -1.48 14.09
N ALA A 81 -7.28 -1.77 12.80
CA ALA A 81 -6.56 -1.18 11.69
C ALA A 81 -7.45 -0.14 10.99
N VAL A 82 -6.86 0.73 10.20
CA VAL A 82 -7.60 1.86 9.59
C VAL A 82 -7.43 1.88 8.09
N GLU A 83 -8.54 2.05 7.37
CA GLU A 83 -8.59 2.47 5.98
C GLU A 83 -8.47 3.99 5.93
N PRO A 84 -7.37 4.54 5.38
CA PRO A 84 -7.16 5.98 5.40
C PRO A 84 -8.02 6.75 4.38
N ASN A 85 -8.57 6.10 3.37
CA ASN A 85 -9.36 6.76 2.32
C ASN A 85 -10.79 6.98 2.80
N ILE A 86 -11.07 8.13 3.44
CA ILE A 86 -12.38 8.46 4.04
C ILE A 86 -13.20 9.30 3.05
N PRO A 87 -14.17 8.71 2.35
CA PRO A 87 -14.96 9.42 1.36
C PRO A 87 -16.05 10.28 2.00
N CYS A 88 -16.47 11.34 1.31
CA CYS A 88 -17.56 12.23 1.76
C CYS A 88 -18.96 11.60 1.60
N ASN A 89 -19.12 10.54 0.84
CA ASN A 89 -20.33 9.79 0.53
C ASN A 89 -21.46 10.60 -0.16
N ASN A 90 -21.23 11.81 -0.62
CA ASN A 90 -22.24 12.67 -1.23
C ASN A 90 -21.82 13.33 -2.56
N CYS A 91 -20.54 13.23 -2.97
CA CYS A 91 -20.14 13.72 -4.28
C CYS A 91 -20.52 12.75 -5.41
N PRO A 92 -20.51 13.16 -6.67
CA PRO A 92 -20.92 12.32 -7.79
C PRO A 92 -20.16 10.99 -7.87
N GLU A 93 -18.86 10.99 -7.57
CA GLU A 93 -18.04 9.77 -7.56
C GLU A 93 -18.50 8.81 -6.45
N CYS A 94 -18.74 9.32 -5.24
CA CYS A 94 -19.26 8.51 -4.14
C CYS A 94 -20.63 7.90 -4.45
N LEU A 95 -21.53 8.69 -5.07
CA LEU A 95 -22.89 8.22 -5.42
C LEU A 95 -22.87 7.14 -6.52
N ARG A 96 -21.82 7.08 -7.34
CA ARG A 96 -21.59 6.00 -8.31
C ARG A 96 -20.92 4.76 -7.70
N GLY A 97 -20.45 4.85 -6.47
CA GLY A 97 -19.68 3.79 -5.82
C GLY A 97 -18.17 3.91 -5.97
N ASP A 98 -17.67 4.88 -6.71
CA ASP A 98 -16.25 5.13 -6.96
C ASP A 98 -15.62 5.92 -5.80
N HIS A 99 -15.74 5.43 -4.57
CA HIS A 99 -15.39 6.14 -3.35
C HIS A 99 -13.93 6.58 -3.30
N HIS A 100 -13.01 5.80 -3.89
CA HIS A 100 -11.57 6.09 -3.96
C HIS A 100 -11.24 7.29 -4.88
N PHE A 101 -12.20 7.78 -5.66
CA PHE A 101 -12.11 9.03 -6.43
C PHE A 101 -12.94 10.18 -5.81
N CYS A 102 -13.27 10.09 -4.54
CA CYS A 102 -14.01 11.13 -3.84
C CYS A 102 -13.32 12.49 -3.96
N ARG A 103 -14.05 13.53 -4.41
CA ARG A 103 -13.51 14.90 -4.56
C ARG A 103 -13.11 15.55 -3.23
N ASN A 104 -13.75 15.12 -2.14
CA ASN A 104 -13.53 15.62 -0.78
C ASN A 104 -12.95 14.54 0.12
N MET A 105 -12.02 13.74 -0.41
CA MET A 105 -11.38 12.66 0.33
C MET A 105 -10.61 13.22 1.53
N ALA A 106 -10.90 12.72 2.73
CA ALA A 106 -10.06 12.92 3.89
C ALA A 106 -9.11 11.72 4.03
N VAL A 107 -7.80 12.01 4.07
CA VAL A 107 -6.78 10.96 4.12
C VAL A 107 -5.82 11.25 5.27
N PRO A 108 -5.96 10.59 6.43
CA PRO A 108 -4.96 10.61 7.49
C PRO A 108 -3.56 10.29 6.92
N GLY A 109 -2.59 11.13 7.28
CA GLY A 109 -1.23 11.04 6.77
C GLY A 109 -0.94 11.83 5.49
N VAL A 110 -1.98 12.39 4.82
CA VAL A 110 -1.85 13.15 3.58
C VAL A 110 -2.45 14.55 3.69
N ASN A 111 -3.72 14.67 4.04
CA ASN A 111 -4.43 15.95 4.22
C ASN A 111 -5.13 16.07 5.58
N ARG A 112 -4.93 15.09 6.44
CA ARG A 112 -5.33 15.03 7.84
C ARG A 112 -4.17 14.46 8.66
N PRO A 113 -4.07 14.72 9.98
CA PRO A 113 -3.06 14.08 10.82
C PRO A 113 -3.13 12.56 10.73
N GLY A 114 -1.99 11.91 10.54
CA GLY A 114 -1.85 10.47 10.33
C GLY A 114 -1.27 9.71 11.53
N GLY A 115 -0.81 8.49 11.24
CA GLY A 115 -0.38 7.48 12.21
C GLY A 115 1.06 7.61 12.72
N MET A 116 1.84 8.60 12.30
CA MET A 116 3.16 8.85 12.89
C MET A 116 3.06 9.78 14.10
N ALA A 117 2.25 9.39 15.06
CA ALA A 117 2.00 10.06 16.34
C ALA A 117 1.61 9.04 17.41
N GLU A 118 1.60 9.43 18.69
CA GLU A 118 1.12 8.56 19.78
C GLU A 118 -0.38 8.26 19.67
N TYR A 119 -1.17 9.24 19.18
CA TYR A 119 -2.62 9.12 19.01
C TYR A 119 -3.07 9.73 17.68
N VAL A 120 -4.14 9.18 17.13
CA VAL A 120 -4.80 9.69 15.93
C VAL A 120 -6.33 9.65 16.09
N LEU A 121 -7.02 10.61 15.49
CA LEU A 121 -8.48 10.58 15.34
C LEU A 121 -8.84 10.04 13.96
N VAL A 122 -9.79 9.11 13.92
CA VAL A 122 -10.39 8.62 12.68
C VAL A 122 -11.90 8.46 12.86
N ASN A 123 -12.64 8.50 11.76
CA ASN A 123 -14.06 8.14 11.77
C ASN A 123 -14.21 6.62 12.03
N GLU A 124 -15.20 6.21 12.83
CA GLU A 124 -15.39 4.79 13.17
C GLU A 124 -15.63 3.89 11.94
N ARG A 125 -16.16 4.46 10.84
CA ARG A 125 -16.41 3.71 9.59
C ARG A 125 -15.13 3.30 8.88
N SER A 126 -14.02 3.98 9.17
CA SER A 126 -12.69 3.69 8.62
C SER A 126 -11.94 2.64 9.42
N ALA A 127 -12.43 2.28 10.62
CA ALA A 127 -11.78 1.32 11.50
C ALA A 127 -12.33 -0.10 11.28
N PHE A 128 -11.43 -1.08 11.31
CA PHE A 128 -11.71 -2.50 11.15
C PHE A 128 -11.12 -3.28 12.32
N ASP A 129 -11.93 -4.13 12.93
CA ASP A 129 -11.49 -5.00 14.04
C ASP A 129 -10.48 -6.04 13.54
N ILE A 130 -9.28 -5.97 14.08
CA ILE A 130 -8.20 -6.92 13.75
C ILE A 130 -8.17 -8.13 14.68
N GLY A 131 -8.99 -8.18 15.74
CA GLY A 131 -8.99 -9.28 16.71
C GLY A 131 -7.61 -9.50 17.30
N ASP A 132 -7.12 -10.74 17.24
CA ASP A 132 -5.84 -11.14 17.81
C ASP A 132 -4.63 -10.94 16.87
N LEU A 133 -4.81 -10.40 15.66
CA LEU A 133 -3.68 -10.11 14.78
C LEU A 133 -2.66 -9.20 15.49
N PRO A 134 -1.34 -9.48 15.38
CA PRO A 134 -0.31 -8.56 15.85
C PRO A 134 -0.50 -7.16 15.23
N PHE A 135 -0.28 -6.09 16.01
CA PHE A 135 -0.45 -4.73 15.48
C PHE A 135 0.47 -4.42 14.28
N VAL A 136 1.67 -5.00 14.27
CA VAL A 136 2.61 -4.87 13.15
C VAL A 136 2.00 -5.43 11.86
N GLU A 137 1.27 -6.55 11.94
CA GLU A 137 0.50 -7.08 10.82
C GLU A 137 -0.73 -6.20 10.55
N GLY A 138 -1.43 -5.75 11.60
CA GLY A 138 -2.57 -4.83 11.48
C GLY A 138 -2.25 -3.56 10.67
N ALA A 139 -1.04 -3.01 10.80
CA ALA A 139 -0.58 -1.88 9.99
C ALA A 139 -0.42 -2.22 8.49
N LEU A 140 -0.39 -3.51 8.12
CA LEU A 140 -0.33 -3.97 6.73
C LEU A 140 -1.72 -4.19 6.10
N VAL A 141 -2.80 -3.95 6.83
CA VAL A 141 -4.17 -4.08 6.30
C VAL A 141 -4.39 -3.10 5.15
N GLU A 142 -3.94 -1.85 5.31
CA GLU A 142 -4.07 -0.84 4.24
C GLU A 142 -3.33 -1.26 2.97
N PRO A 143 -2.01 -1.50 2.96
CA PRO A 143 -1.32 -1.86 1.73
C PRO A 143 -1.81 -3.19 1.14
N LEU A 144 -2.23 -4.16 1.96
CA LEU A 144 -2.85 -5.38 1.45
C LEU A 144 -4.21 -5.09 0.81
N SER A 145 -5.01 -4.16 1.35
CA SER A 145 -6.30 -3.78 0.76
C SER A 145 -6.12 -3.20 -0.66
N CYS A 146 -5.07 -2.39 -0.87
CA CYS A 146 -4.70 -1.89 -2.18
C CYS A 146 -4.30 -3.01 -3.14
N VAL A 147 -3.55 -4.00 -2.67
CA VAL A 147 -3.17 -5.18 -3.44
C VAL A 147 -4.40 -6.03 -3.81
N VAL A 148 -5.33 -6.24 -2.87
CA VAL A 148 -6.59 -6.96 -3.13
C VAL A 148 -7.36 -6.27 -4.26
N HIS A 149 -7.57 -4.95 -4.15
CA HIS A 149 -8.23 -4.16 -5.19
C HIS A 149 -7.53 -4.28 -6.55
N ALA A 150 -6.21 -4.17 -6.57
CA ALA A 150 -5.42 -4.23 -7.79
C ALA A 150 -5.52 -5.60 -8.48
N VAL A 151 -5.42 -6.70 -7.72
CA VAL A 151 -5.50 -8.06 -8.26
C VAL A 151 -6.92 -8.41 -8.71
N GLU A 152 -7.96 -7.89 -8.04
CA GLU A 152 -9.35 -7.98 -8.51
C GLU A 152 -9.53 -7.28 -9.85
N ARG A 153 -8.99 -6.06 -10.00
CA ARG A 153 -9.03 -5.33 -11.27
C ARG A 153 -8.27 -6.02 -12.39
N LEU A 154 -7.11 -6.62 -12.08
CA LEU A 154 -6.33 -7.39 -13.05
C LEU A 154 -7.11 -8.61 -13.54
N GLY A 155 -7.99 -9.17 -12.70
CA GLY A 155 -8.85 -10.29 -13.07
C GLY A 155 -8.09 -11.57 -13.35
N VAL A 156 -7.11 -11.92 -12.50
CA VAL A 156 -6.33 -13.15 -12.63
C VAL A 156 -7.23 -14.37 -12.61
N GLY A 157 -7.12 -15.19 -13.64
CA GLY A 157 -7.85 -16.44 -13.79
C GLY A 157 -7.09 -17.66 -13.24
N LEU A 158 -7.77 -18.80 -13.23
CA LEU A 158 -7.17 -20.08 -12.84
C LEU A 158 -6.08 -20.48 -13.82
N ALA A 159 -5.01 -21.06 -13.28
CA ALA A 159 -3.87 -21.62 -14.04
C ALA A 159 -3.07 -20.61 -14.89
N GLU A 160 -3.27 -19.31 -14.69
CA GLU A 160 -2.49 -18.30 -15.40
C GLU A 160 -1.01 -18.32 -15.01
N HIS A 161 -0.16 -17.90 -15.94
CA HIS A 161 1.24 -17.59 -15.73
C HIS A 161 1.38 -16.08 -15.63
N VAL A 162 1.82 -15.59 -14.47
CA VAL A 162 1.85 -14.16 -14.14
C VAL A 162 3.27 -13.71 -13.84
N LEU A 163 3.65 -12.52 -14.32
CA LEU A 163 4.88 -11.83 -13.92
C LEU A 163 4.54 -10.72 -12.93
N VAL A 164 5.24 -10.67 -11.81
CA VAL A 164 5.23 -9.52 -10.89
C VAL A 164 6.54 -8.75 -11.06
N MET A 165 6.46 -7.51 -11.49
CA MET A 165 7.61 -6.62 -11.62
C MET A 165 7.81 -5.86 -10.29
N GLY A 166 8.96 -6.11 -9.65
CA GLY A 166 9.30 -5.66 -8.31
C GLY A 166 8.96 -6.69 -7.23
N ALA A 167 9.93 -7.00 -6.36
CA ALA A 167 9.79 -7.92 -5.23
C ALA A 167 9.97 -7.21 -3.86
N GLY A 168 9.59 -5.93 -3.80
CA GLY A 168 9.41 -5.20 -2.55
C GLY A 168 8.19 -5.71 -1.75
N PRO A 169 7.86 -5.10 -0.62
CA PRO A 169 6.72 -5.50 0.22
C PRO A 169 5.42 -5.68 -0.55
N ILE A 170 5.10 -4.74 -1.42
CA ILE A 170 3.90 -4.77 -2.27
C ILE A 170 3.95 -5.93 -3.27
N GLY A 171 5.10 -6.12 -3.97
CA GLY A 171 5.23 -7.20 -4.94
C GLY A 171 5.11 -8.60 -4.31
N VAL A 172 5.62 -8.78 -3.08
CA VAL A 172 5.47 -10.03 -2.32
C VAL A 172 4.00 -10.27 -1.97
N MET A 173 3.29 -9.27 -1.43
CA MET A 173 1.85 -9.39 -1.14
C MET A 173 1.05 -9.66 -2.42
N MET A 174 1.39 -8.99 -3.52
CA MET A 174 0.75 -9.17 -4.84
C MET A 174 0.92 -10.59 -5.36
N GLY A 175 2.12 -11.16 -5.33
CA GLY A 175 2.34 -12.55 -5.72
C GLY A 175 1.56 -13.54 -4.87
N ARG A 176 1.50 -13.34 -3.54
CA ARG A 176 0.67 -14.16 -2.64
C ARG A 176 -0.82 -14.05 -2.98
N MET A 177 -1.32 -12.85 -3.24
CA MET A 177 -2.72 -12.64 -3.62
C MET A 177 -3.04 -13.26 -4.98
N ILE A 178 -2.15 -13.11 -5.98
CA ILE A 178 -2.26 -13.73 -7.31
C ILE A 178 -2.28 -15.26 -7.16
N LYS A 179 -1.43 -15.83 -6.29
CA LYS A 179 -1.43 -17.26 -6.00
C LYS A 179 -2.74 -17.73 -5.39
N ALA A 180 -3.26 -16.98 -4.42
CA ALA A 180 -4.54 -17.27 -3.78
C ALA A 180 -5.72 -17.20 -4.77
N ARG A 181 -5.62 -16.40 -5.85
CA ARG A 181 -6.59 -16.35 -6.95
C ARG A 181 -6.50 -17.55 -7.90
N GLY A 182 -5.47 -18.39 -7.79
CA GLY A 182 -5.37 -19.64 -8.54
C GLY A 182 -4.39 -19.62 -9.71
N ALA A 183 -3.50 -18.63 -9.80
CA ALA A 183 -2.42 -18.65 -10.80
C ALA A 183 -1.54 -19.91 -10.62
N ALA A 184 -1.17 -20.55 -11.73
CA ALA A 184 -0.34 -21.75 -11.72
C ALA A 184 1.12 -21.42 -11.41
N ARG A 185 1.64 -20.33 -11.99
CA ARG A 185 3.02 -19.90 -11.84
C ARG A 185 3.10 -18.38 -11.72
N ILE A 186 3.99 -17.91 -10.85
CA ILE A 186 4.23 -16.48 -10.65
C ILE A 186 5.73 -16.26 -10.65
N ASP A 187 6.21 -15.62 -11.70
CA ASP A 187 7.59 -15.20 -11.82
C ASP A 187 7.76 -13.78 -11.32
N TYR A 188 8.99 -13.43 -10.93
CA TYR A 188 9.35 -12.09 -10.49
C TYR A 188 10.42 -11.47 -11.39
N LEU A 189 10.34 -10.17 -11.58
CA LEU A 189 11.39 -9.33 -12.13
C LEU A 189 11.91 -8.41 -11.03
N GLU A 190 13.11 -8.65 -10.52
CA GLU A 190 13.72 -7.86 -9.43
C GLU A 190 15.23 -7.76 -9.60
N ARG A 191 15.71 -6.52 -9.75
CA ARG A 191 17.15 -6.25 -9.96
C ARG A 191 17.98 -6.25 -8.67
N ASN A 192 17.34 -6.02 -7.53
CA ASN A 192 18.05 -6.01 -6.24
C ASN A 192 18.26 -7.45 -5.75
N PRO A 193 19.51 -7.89 -5.50
CA PRO A 193 19.79 -9.29 -5.17
C PRO A 193 19.19 -9.75 -3.84
N VAL A 194 19.05 -8.84 -2.85
CA VAL A 194 18.46 -9.17 -1.55
C VAL A 194 16.95 -9.44 -1.71
N ARG A 195 16.25 -8.56 -2.45
CA ARG A 195 14.82 -8.74 -2.74
C ARG A 195 14.58 -9.94 -3.66
N ALA A 196 15.44 -10.16 -4.64
CA ALA A 196 15.38 -11.31 -5.52
C ALA A 196 15.51 -12.63 -4.73
N ALA A 197 16.43 -12.70 -3.78
CA ALA A 197 16.59 -13.87 -2.91
C ALA A 197 15.33 -14.12 -2.05
N ARG A 198 14.70 -13.06 -1.51
CA ARG A 198 13.42 -13.19 -0.79
C ARG A 198 12.30 -13.71 -1.69
N ALA A 199 12.18 -13.18 -2.91
CA ALA A 199 11.19 -13.64 -3.89
C ALA A 199 11.41 -15.12 -4.27
N ALA A 200 12.65 -15.53 -4.50
CA ALA A 200 13.00 -16.93 -4.76
C ALA A 200 12.60 -17.85 -3.60
N GLY A 201 12.75 -17.38 -2.35
CA GLY A 201 12.32 -18.10 -1.14
C GLY A 201 10.81 -18.34 -1.05
N LEU A 202 9.98 -17.62 -1.81
CA LEU A 202 8.53 -17.86 -1.88
C LEU A 202 8.19 -19.15 -2.64
N GLY A 203 9.06 -19.63 -3.52
CA GLY A 203 8.85 -20.85 -4.29
C GLY A 203 7.70 -20.78 -5.31
N LEU A 204 7.33 -19.57 -5.77
CA LEU A 204 6.18 -19.36 -6.65
C LEU A 204 6.52 -19.50 -8.14
N GLY A 205 7.77 -19.24 -8.54
CA GLY A 205 8.26 -19.30 -9.90
C GLY A 205 9.72 -18.86 -10.03
N ALA A 206 10.14 -18.46 -11.22
CA ALA A 206 11.47 -17.94 -11.47
C ALA A 206 11.61 -16.48 -11.02
N VAL A 207 12.85 -16.05 -10.77
CA VAL A 207 13.20 -14.65 -10.49
C VAL A 207 14.24 -14.20 -11.50
N TYR A 208 13.94 -13.13 -12.24
CA TYR A 208 14.78 -12.55 -13.26
C TYR A 208 15.36 -11.22 -12.77
N ALA A 209 16.61 -10.93 -13.09
CA ALA A 209 17.25 -9.67 -12.78
C ALA A 209 16.98 -8.58 -13.84
N SER A 210 16.73 -9.00 -15.09
CA SER A 210 16.52 -8.11 -16.23
C SER A 210 15.38 -8.61 -17.14
N PRO A 211 14.60 -7.71 -17.75
CA PRO A 211 13.61 -8.09 -18.75
C PRO A 211 14.19 -8.90 -19.92
N SER A 212 15.47 -8.68 -20.27
CA SER A 212 16.16 -9.38 -21.36
C SER A 212 16.33 -10.89 -21.14
N GLU A 213 16.21 -11.35 -19.90
CA GLU A 213 16.24 -12.78 -19.53
C GLU A 213 14.90 -13.49 -19.77
N ILE A 214 13.85 -12.72 -20.07
CA ILE A 214 12.48 -13.22 -20.18
C ILE A 214 12.11 -13.36 -21.66
N ALA A 215 11.54 -14.52 -22.02
CA ALA A 215 11.04 -14.78 -23.36
C ALA A 215 9.84 -13.88 -23.71
N ASP A 216 9.71 -13.56 -25.00
CA ASP A 216 8.60 -12.75 -25.50
C ASP A 216 7.25 -13.47 -25.36
N ARG A 217 6.20 -12.68 -25.10
CA ARG A 217 4.80 -13.13 -25.10
C ARG A 217 4.52 -14.33 -24.19
N LEU A 218 5.15 -14.34 -23.03
CA LEU A 218 5.10 -15.48 -22.11
C LEU A 218 3.92 -15.41 -21.14
N TYR A 219 3.51 -14.20 -20.69
CA TYR A 219 2.63 -14.04 -19.54
C TYR A 219 1.19 -13.73 -19.90
N ASP A 220 0.24 -14.40 -19.25
CA ASP A 220 -1.19 -14.07 -19.28
C ASP A 220 -1.46 -12.69 -18.69
N SER A 221 -0.76 -12.39 -17.59
CA SER A 221 -0.86 -11.13 -16.90
C SER A 221 0.52 -10.66 -16.40
N VAL A 222 0.76 -9.35 -16.43
CA VAL A 222 1.95 -8.72 -15.85
C VAL A 222 1.49 -7.66 -14.86
N ALA A 223 2.00 -7.72 -13.63
CA ALA A 223 1.63 -6.78 -12.57
C ALA A 223 2.82 -5.90 -12.19
N ASP A 224 2.69 -4.58 -12.40
CA ASP A 224 3.72 -3.63 -12.00
C ASP A 224 3.57 -3.22 -10.53
N ALA A 225 4.58 -3.49 -9.73
CA ALA A 225 4.73 -3.02 -8.36
C ALA A 225 5.96 -2.07 -8.21
N THR A 226 6.46 -1.50 -9.32
CA THR A 226 7.68 -0.68 -9.34
C THR A 226 7.42 0.80 -9.57
N GLY A 227 6.36 1.15 -10.33
CA GLY A 227 6.11 2.50 -10.83
C GLY A 227 7.07 2.95 -11.95
N VAL A 228 7.83 2.02 -12.54
CA VAL A 228 8.81 2.32 -13.59
C VAL A 228 8.15 2.23 -14.96
N SER A 229 7.90 3.38 -15.60
CA SER A 229 7.15 3.48 -16.87
C SER A 229 7.76 2.66 -18.00
N THR A 230 9.10 2.55 -18.06
CA THR A 230 9.80 1.72 -19.07
C THR A 230 9.54 0.24 -18.90
N LEU A 231 9.38 -0.25 -17.66
CA LEU A 231 9.02 -1.64 -17.39
C LEU A 231 7.56 -1.92 -17.78
N VAL A 232 6.64 -0.97 -17.51
CA VAL A 232 5.25 -1.09 -17.97
C VAL A 232 5.17 -1.10 -19.51
N ALA A 233 5.95 -0.26 -20.19
CA ALA A 233 6.06 -0.29 -21.65
C ALA A 233 6.58 -1.63 -22.15
N GLU A 234 7.63 -2.17 -21.54
CA GLU A 234 8.21 -3.48 -21.87
C GLU A 234 7.19 -4.60 -21.65
N ALA A 235 6.43 -4.56 -20.56
CA ALA A 235 5.36 -5.51 -20.30
C ALA A 235 4.31 -5.53 -21.42
N ALA A 236 3.83 -4.36 -21.85
CA ALA A 236 2.80 -4.26 -22.87
C ALA A 236 3.32 -4.58 -24.29
N ASN A 237 4.51 -4.07 -24.62
CA ASN A 237 5.06 -4.22 -25.96
C ASN A 237 5.60 -5.63 -26.22
N ARG A 238 6.12 -6.34 -25.19
CA ARG A 238 6.88 -7.58 -25.38
C ARG A 238 6.48 -8.74 -24.46
N LEU A 239 6.27 -8.53 -23.14
CA LEU A 239 6.16 -9.65 -22.20
C LEU A 239 4.77 -10.27 -22.13
N ALA A 240 3.70 -9.45 -22.19
CA ALA A 240 2.33 -9.96 -22.19
C ALA A 240 2.04 -10.72 -23.51
N ARG A 241 1.43 -11.91 -23.42
CA ARG A 241 0.98 -12.67 -24.60
C ARG A 241 -0.20 -11.98 -25.29
N PRO A 242 -0.60 -12.41 -26.50
CA PRO A 242 -1.85 -11.95 -27.10
C PRO A 242 -3.04 -12.11 -26.13
N CYS A 243 -3.91 -11.10 -26.08
CA CYS A 243 -5.02 -10.93 -25.11
C CYS A 243 -4.53 -10.84 -23.65
N GLY A 244 -3.24 -10.56 -23.44
CA GLY A 244 -2.66 -10.42 -22.11
C GLY A 244 -3.04 -9.09 -21.43
N ARG A 245 -2.87 -9.04 -20.12
CA ARG A 245 -3.21 -7.88 -19.29
C ARG A 245 -1.98 -7.35 -18.58
N VAL A 246 -1.85 -6.03 -18.51
CA VAL A 246 -0.79 -5.34 -17.78
C VAL A 246 -1.41 -4.43 -16.73
N LEU A 247 -1.15 -4.71 -15.46
CA LEU A 247 -1.59 -3.89 -14.34
C LEU A 247 -0.55 -2.77 -14.09
N VAL A 248 -1.02 -1.52 -14.08
CA VAL A 248 -0.27 -0.34 -13.65
C VAL A 248 -0.68 -0.04 -12.21
N PHE A 249 0.20 -0.36 -11.24
CA PHE A 249 -0.08 -0.22 -9.82
C PHE A 249 0.99 0.58 -9.07
N GLY A 250 2.27 0.32 -9.32
CA GLY A 250 3.36 1.08 -8.71
C GLY A 250 3.19 2.58 -8.96
N VAL A 251 3.41 3.42 -7.93
CA VAL A 251 3.24 4.87 -8.04
C VAL A 251 4.33 5.47 -8.93
N PRO A 252 4.00 6.00 -10.13
CA PRO A 252 5.00 6.56 -11.02
C PRO A 252 5.39 7.98 -10.60
N HIS A 253 6.55 8.45 -11.05
CA HIS A 253 6.87 9.87 -10.94
C HIS A 253 5.91 10.72 -11.79
N MET A 254 5.51 11.88 -11.23
CA MET A 254 4.66 12.83 -11.96
C MET A 254 5.33 13.25 -13.29
N GLY A 255 4.55 13.24 -14.38
CA GLY A 255 5.02 13.57 -15.72
C GLY A 255 5.73 12.43 -16.46
N SER A 256 5.93 11.26 -15.84
CA SER A 256 6.45 10.09 -16.57
C SER A 256 5.45 9.58 -17.62
N GLN A 257 5.95 8.99 -18.69
CA GLN A 257 5.15 8.52 -19.82
C GLN A 257 5.44 7.04 -20.10
N ILE A 258 4.42 6.30 -20.53
CA ILE A 258 4.55 4.92 -20.99
C ILE A 258 4.60 4.95 -22.52
N ALA A 259 5.73 4.57 -23.11
CA ALA A 259 5.92 4.48 -24.56
C ALA A 259 5.36 3.16 -25.10
N LEU A 260 4.18 3.20 -25.68
CA LEU A 260 3.53 2.02 -26.25
C LEU A 260 3.75 1.98 -27.77
N ASP A 261 4.14 0.80 -28.29
CA ASP A 261 4.06 0.52 -29.71
C ASP A 261 2.60 0.23 -30.07
N HIS A 262 1.97 1.20 -30.74
CA HIS A 262 0.54 1.15 -31.01
C HIS A 262 0.12 -0.10 -31.81
N PHE A 263 0.89 -0.48 -32.85
CA PHE A 263 0.49 -1.59 -33.71
C PHE A 263 0.51 -2.95 -33.01
N PRO A 264 1.56 -3.37 -32.30
CA PRO A 264 1.55 -4.60 -31.48
C PRO A 264 0.46 -4.60 -30.41
N VAL A 265 0.26 -3.50 -29.66
CA VAL A 265 -0.78 -3.40 -28.65
C VAL A 265 -2.17 -3.62 -29.25
N PHE A 266 -2.48 -2.96 -30.37
CA PHE A 266 -3.72 -3.16 -31.13
C PHE A 266 -3.84 -4.59 -31.67
N ARG A 267 -2.83 -5.07 -32.38
CA ARG A 267 -2.84 -6.37 -33.08
C ARG A 267 -3.00 -7.54 -32.14
N GLN A 268 -2.54 -7.41 -30.90
CA GLN A 268 -2.53 -8.46 -29.89
C GLN A 268 -3.57 -8.25 -28.79
N GLU A 269 -4.43 -7.24 -28.91
CA GLU A 269 -5.49 -6.95 -27.93
C GLU A 269 -4.96 -6.84 -26.47
N ILE A 270 -3.80 -6.17 -26.28
CA ILE A 270 -3.23 -5.98 -24.97
C ILE A 270 -4.07 -5.00 -24.15
N SER A 271 -4.45 -5.40 -22.92
CA SER A 271 -5.18 -4.55 -21.99
C SER A 271 -4.26 -3.91 -20.97
N LEU A 272 -4.25 -2.57 -20.87
CA LEU A 272 -3.65 -1.86 -19.75
C LEU A 272 -4.73 -1.52 -18.73
N ILE A 273 -4.49 -1.93 -17.48
CA ILE A 273 -5.44 -1.78 -16.37
C ILE A 273 -4.74 -1.01 -15.26
N ALA A 274 -5.24 0.17 -14.91
CA ALA A 274 -4.71 0.92 -13.78
C ALA A 274 -5.48 0.61 -12.50
N SER A 275 -4.79 0.62 -11.37
CA SER A 275 -5.41 0.52 -10.04
C SER A 275 -4.87 1.61 -9.13
N PHE A 276 -5.76 2.27 -8.41
CA PHE A 276 -5.43 3.36 -7.51
C PHE A 276 -6.05 3.11 -6.14
N THR A 277 -5.23 3.13 -5.10
CA THR A 277 -5.61 2.90 -3.70
C THR A 277 -6.45 1.61 -3.48
N SER A 278 -7.39 1.60 -2.53
CA SER A 278 -8.34 0.52 -2.30
C SER A 278 -9.78 0.99 -2.46
N LEU A 279 -10.69 0.07 -2.75
CA LEU A 279 -12.12 0.32 -2.82
C LEU A 279 -12.85 -0.61 -1.85
N LYS A 280 -12.90 -0.22 -0.55
CA LYS A 280 -13.58 -1.00 0.50
C LYS A 280 -13.02 -2.43 0.72
N ASN A 281 -11.74 -2.64 0.38
CA ASN A 281 -11.11 -3.96 0.48
C ASN A 281 -10.46 -4.24 1.84
N SER A 282 -10.48 -3.29 2.79
CA SER A 282 -9.80 -3.44 4.10
C SER A 282 -10.40 -4.58 4.93
N MET A 283 -11.71 -4.80 4.89
CA MET A 283 -12.33 -5.94 5.56
C MET A 283 -11.85 -7.27 4.96
N GLN A 284 -11.81 -7.38 3.63
CA GLN A 284 -11.27 -8.55 2.94
C GLN A 284 -9.80 -8.79 3.30
N ALA A 285 -8.98 -7.71 3.38
CA ALA A 285 -7.58 -7.81 3.77
C ALA A 285 -7.46 -8.39 5.20
N VAL A 286 -8.26 -7.91 6.16
CA VAL A 286 -8.30 -8.47 7.53
C VAL A 286 -8.67 -9.95 7.52
N ASP A 287 -9.72 -10.34 6.78
CA ASP A 287 -10.18 -11.72 6.70
C ASP A 287 -9.13 -12.64 6.06
N LEU A 288 -8.44 -12.18 5.00
CA LEU A 288 -7.35 -12.91 4.35
C LEU A 288 -6.16 -13.12 5.29
N MET A 289 -5.86 -12.15 6.16
CA MET A 289 -4.80 -12.26 7.15
C MET A 289 -5.21 -13.17 8.32
N LYS A 290 -6.42 -12.99 8.87
CA LYS A 290 -6.96 -13.83 9.96
C LYS A 290 -7.06 -15.30 9.57
N SER A 291 -7.48 -15.60 8.34
CA SER A 291 -7.53 -16.96 7.79
C SER A 291 -6.16 -17.52 7.40
N LYS A 292 -5.10 -16.72 7.48
CA LYS A 292 -3.74 -17.05 7.00
C LYS A 292 -3.67 -17.40 5.51
N THR A 293 -4.68 -17.04 4.73
CA THR A 293 -4.67 -17.17 3.27
C THR A 293 -3.56 -16.30 2.67
N ILE A 294 -3.39 -15.09 3.21
CA ILE A 294 -2.27 -14.20 2.88
C ILE A 294 -1.45 -13.96 4.15
N ARG A 295 -0.21 -14.42 4.14
CA ARG A 295 0.76 -14.15 5.21
C ARG A 295 1.45 -12.81 4.95
N VAL A 296 1.68 -12.05 6.01
CA VAL A 296 2.37 -10.74 5.97
C VAL A 296 3.44 -10.60 7.07
N ASP A 297 3.57 -11.59 7.94
CA ASP A 297 4.45 -11.63 9.10
C ASP A 297 5.95 -11.49 8.75
N ASP A 298 6.37 -11.90 7.56
CA ASP A 298 7.75 -11.84 7.05
C ASP A 298 8.04 -10.62 6.16
N ILE A 299 7.07 -9.72 5.99
CA ILE A 299 7.23 -8.53 5.14
C ILE A 299 7.93 -7.38 5.88
N VAL A 300 7.68 -7.27 7.18
CA VAL A 300 8.28 -6.22 8.02
C VAL A 300 9.74 -6.57 8.30
N SER A 301 10.65 -5.76 7.79
CA SER A 301 12.10 -5.94 7.98
C SER A 301 12.66 -5.17 9.16
N HIS A 302 12.05 -4.05 9.51
CA HIS A 302 12.52 -3.18 10.58
C HIS A 302 11.35 -2.67 11.43
N GLN A 303 11.51 -2.79 12.75
CA GLN A 303 10.65 -2.15 13.73
C GLN A 303 11.48 -1.05 14.40
N ILE A 304 10.97 0.18 14.37
CA ILE A 304 11.72 1.37 14.75
C ILE A 304 10.96 2.25 15.73
N LYS A 305 11.67 3.23 16.31
CA LYS A 305 11.08 4.32 17.10
C LYS A 305 10.55 5.42 16.18
N LEU A 306 9.53 6.15 16.64
CA LEU A 306 8.99 7.31 15.93
C LEU A 306 10.07 8.34 15.59
N SER A 307 11.03 8.55 16.50
CA SER A 307 12.16 9.48 16.29
C SER A 307 13.14 9.07 15.20
N GLU A 308 13.13 7.80 14.78
CA GLU A 308 14.03 7.27 13.75
C GLU A 308 13.46 7.41 12.33
N CYS A 309 12.14 7.72 12.19
CA CYS A 309 11.48 7.83 10.89
C CYS A 309 12.23 8.71 9.87
N PRO A 310 12.78 9.92 10.23
CA PRO A 310 13.47 10.74 9.25
C PRO A 310 14.67 10.04 8.61
N ALA A 311 15.43 9.26 9.38
CA ALA A 311 16.56 8.50 8.87
C ALA A 311 16.12 7.40 7.90
N TYR A 312 15.03 6.69 8.22
CA TYR A 312 14.50 5.63 7.35
C TYR A 312 13.83 6.16 6.08
N ILE A 313 13.18 7.32 6.13
CA ILE A 313 12.70 8.03 4.93
C ILE A 313 13.87 8.31 3.96
N GLY A 314 15.00 8.77 4.48
CA GLY A 314 16.21 9.00 3.68
C GLY A 314 16.79 7.70 3.09
N ARG A 315 16.83 6.61 3.85
CA ARG A 315 17.25 5.29 3.35
C ARG A 315 16.33 4.75 2.25
N MET A 316 15.02 4.92 2.39
CA MET A 316 14.05 4.51 1.38
C MET A 316 14.23 5.29 0.08
N GLU A 317 14.43 6.60 0.16
CA GLU A 317 14.73 7.45 -1.01
C GLU A 317 16.00 7.02 -1.72
N ALA A 318 17.05 6.68 -0.96
CA ALA A 318 18.31 6.18 -1.50
C ALA A 318 18.19 4.78 -2.15
N GLY A 319 17.01 4.14 -2.07
CA GLY A 319 16.80 2.83 -2.65
C GLY A 319 17.48 1.69 -1.90
N ASP A 320 17.67 1.82 -0.58
CA ASP A 320 18.30 0.80 0.25
C ASP A 320 17.61 -0.56 0.10
N GLY A 321 18.33 -1.50 -0.48
CA GLY A 321 17.81 -2.82 -0.85
C GLY A 321 17.49 -3.74 0.33
N ASP A 322 18.06 -3.46 1.50
CA ASP A 322 17.80 -4.24 2.72
C ASP A 322 16.44 -3.93 3.34
N LEU A 323 15.86 -2.78 2.95
CA LEU A 323 14.56 -2.38 3.45
C LEU A 323 13.43 -3.18 2.78
N GLY A 324 12.73 -3.98 3.59
CA GLY A 324 11.38 -4.41 3.34
C GLY A 324 10.40 -3.35 3.85
N LYS A 325 9.32 -3.75 4.52
CA LYS A 325 8.45 -2.79 5.22
C LYS A 325 9.11 -2.34 6.51
N VAL A 326 9.15 -1.02 6.71
CA VAL A 326 9.60 -0.39 7.95
C VAL A 326 8.38 0.03 8.74
N THR A 327 8.32 -0.34 10.02
CA THR A 327 7.16 -0.07 10.86
C THR A 327 7.59 0.57 12.19
N VAL A 328 6.99 1.71 12.53
CA VAL A 328 7.12 2.32 13.86
C VAL A 328 6.33 1.46 14.85
N THR A 329 6.98 1.05 15.93
CA THR A 329 6.36 0.28 17.03
C THR A 329 6.65 0.86 18.40
N ASP A 330 7.54 1.85 18.50
CA ASP A 330 7.84 2.61 19.71
C ASP A 330 7.52 4.09 19.46
N PHE A 331 6.42 4.54 20.05
CA PHE A 331 5.94 5.91 19.97
C PHE A 331 6.35 6.77 21.17
N GLY A 332 7.01 6.17 22.20
CA GLY A 332 7.50 6.84 23.40
C GLY A 332 6.50 6.85 24.56
N HIS A 333 5.48 5.96 24.52
CA HIS A 333 4.52 5.74 25.64
C HIS A 333 4.64 4.34 26.22
#